data_9cb374d60a89d0779f084205cf485c7c
#
_entry.id   9cb374d60a89d0779f084205cf485c7c
#
_cell.length_a   1.000
_cell.length_b   1.000
_cell.length_c   1.000
_cell.angle_alpha   90.00
_cell.angle_beta   90.00
_cell.angle_gamma   90.00
#
_symmetry.space_group_name_H-M   'P 1'
#
loop_
_entity.id
_entity.type
_entity.pdbx_description
1 polymer ?
#
loop_
_entity_poly.entity_id
_entity_poly.type
_entity_poly.pdbx_seq_one_letter_code
_entity_poly.pdbx_strand_id
1 'polypeptide(L)'
;AQGVPLLISGGIGHSTPFLYAVIARHPRYHTIRTSGRAEAAILADIANQFWHIPAEKIWLEDRSTNCGENARFSCALIRQAKENINTAIVVQDPTMQRRTIAAFRRVTNDDTDAPRWLSFPGFVPVLRHLNDGTRFANVEEGIWTVERYLSLIAGELPRLRDDETGYGPRGKDFIIHVDIPRDIENAWQVLQADTTLRSALG
;
A
#
# COMPACT_ATOMS: atom_id res chain seq x y z
N ALA A 1 23.56 5.57 2.46
CA ALA A 1 22.59 5.17 1.44
C ALA A 1 23.34 4.98 0.13
N GLN A 2 23.39 3.76 -0.38
CA GLN A 2 24.15 3.40 -1.58
C GLN A 2 23.31 3.80 -2.80
N GLY A 3 23.41 5.06 -3.27
CA GLY A 3 23.08 5.45 -4.65
C GLY A 3 21.70 5.08 -5.25
N VAL A 4 20.87 4.31 -4.54
CA VAL A 4 19.57 3.82 -5.02
C VAL A 4 18.52 4.92 -4.87
N PRO A 5 17.76 5.26 -5.93
CA PRO A 5 16.68 6.23 -5.83
C PRO A 5 15.52 5.70 -4.98
N LEU A 6 14.84 6.61 -4.26
CA LEU A 6 13.59 6.36 -3.56
C LEU A 6 12.46 7.02 -4.34
N LEU A 7 11.58 6.22 -4.97
CA LEU A 7 10.37 6.73 -5.58
C LEU A 7 9.23 6.69 -4.57
N ILE A 8 8.61 7.83 -4.32
CA ILE A 8 7.44 7.96 -3.44
C ILE A 8 6.24 8.36 -4.30
N SER A 9 5.16 7.57 -4.24
CA SER A 9 3.97 7.77 -5.05
C SER A 9 2.74 7.96 -4.16
N GLY A 10 1.93 8.97 -4.49
CA GLY A 10 0.66 9.27 -3.83
C GLY A 10 0.30 10.75 -3.95
N GLY A 11 -0.75 11.05 -4.70
CA GLY A 11 -1.32 12.39 -4.79
C GLY A 11 -2.28 12.70 -3.64
N ILE A 12 -3.36 13.42 -3.93
CA ILE A 12 -4.43 13.71 -2.97
C ILE A 12 -5.60 12.78 -3.29
N GLY A 13 -5.94 11.92 -2.35
CA GLY A 13 -7.01 10.93 -2.47
C GLY A 13 -7.89 10.84 -1.21
N HIS A 14 -8.75 9.83 -1.16
CA HIS A 14 -9.66 9.61 -0.02
C HIS A 14 -8.93 9.38 1.31
N SER A 15 -7.72 8.80 1.28
CA SER A 15 -6.92 8.51 2.49
C SER A 15 -6.13 9.70 3.00
N THR A 16 -5.93 10.72 2.18
CA THR A 16 -5.07 11.88 2.49
C THR A 16 -5.45 12.61 3.79
N PRO A 17 -6.75 12.85 4.12
CA PRO A 17 -7.12 13.47 5.38
C PRO A 17 -6.68 12.64 6.61
N PHE A 18 -6.67 11.32 6.50
CA PHE A 18 -6.18 10.45 7.60
C PHE A 18 -4.67 10.59 7.78
N LEU A 19 -3.89 10.65 6.69
CA LEU A 19 -2.46 10.93 6.76
C LEU A 19 -2.19 12.27 7.44
N TYR A 20 -2.93 13.33 7.08
CA TYR A 20 -2.79 14.65 7.72
C TYR A 20 -3.02 14.57 9.23
N ALA A 21 -4.09 13.87 9.64
CA ALA A 21 -4.43 13.72 11.05
C ALA A 21 -3.37 12.93 11.83
N VAL A 22 -2.82 11.88 11.23
CA VAL A 22 -1.76 11.06 11.83
C VAL A 22 -0.48 11.88 11.98
N ILE A 23 -0.03 12.58 10.93
CA ILE A 23 1.17 13.41 10.98
C ILE A 23 1.04 14.52 12.03
N ALA A 24 -0.12 15.21 12.07
CA ALA A 24 -0.35 16.29 13.03
C ALA A 24 -0.25 15.85 14.51
N ARG A 25 -0.51 14.58 14.79
CA ARG A 25 -0.46 14.00 16.15
C ARG A 25 0.84 13.25 16.43
N HIS A 26 1.66 13.03 15.40
CA HIS A 26 2.85 12.19 15.52
C HIS A 26 3.93 12.92 16.33
N PRO A 27 4.49 12.35 17.41
CA PRO A 27 5.44 13.04 18.27
C PRO A 27 6.70 13.52 17.54
N ARG A 28 7.09 12.85 16.47
CA ARG A 28 8.29 13.16 15.70
C ARG A 28 8.01 13.99 14.44
N TYR A 29 6.83 13.80 13.78
CA TYR A 29 6.58 14.35 12.44
C TYR A 29 5.57 15.51 12.43
N HIS A 30 5.02 15.92 13.58
CA HIS A 30 3.99 16.95 13.68
C HIS A 30 4.39 18.33 13.13
N THR A 31 5.69 18.59 12.94
CA THR A 31 6.20 19.81 12.34
C THR A 31 6.10 19.84 10.81
N ILE A 32 5.82 18.70 10.18
CA ILE A 32 5.67 18.61 8.73
C ILE A 32 4.34 19.25 8.31
N ARG A 33 4.43 20.20 7.38
CA ARG A 33 3.24 20.82 6.79
C ARG A 33 2.48 19.79 5.94
N THR A 34 1.18 19.62 6.19
CA THR A 34 0.35 18.63 5.50
C THR A 34 -0.74 19.24 4.63
N SER A 35 -1.38 20.33 5.08
CA SER A 35 -2.57 20.89 4.46
C SER A 35 -2.40 21.22 2.96
N GLY A 36 -3.28 20.66 2.13
CA GLY A 36 -3.31 20.88 0.68
C GLY A 36 -2.16 20.24 -0.09
N ARG A 37 -1.43 19.29 0.51
CA ARG A 37 -0.26 18.66 -0.11
C ARG A 37 -0.54 17.19 -0.46
N ALA A 38 0.08 16.74 -1.53
CA ALA A 38 0.08 15.32 -1.91
C ALA A 38 0.78 14.45 -0.86
N GLU A 39 0.31 13.21 -0.71
CA GLU A 39 0.89 12.24 0.23
C GLU A 39 2.38 12.02 -0.03
N ALA A 40 2.77 11.87 -1.29
CA ALA A 40 4.17 11.71 -1.69
C ALA A 40 5.06 12.88 -1.25
N ALA A 41 4.58 14.10 -1.36
CA ALA A 41 5.35 15.28 -0.94
C ALA A 41 5.55 15.36 0.57
N ILE A 42 4.56 14.93 1.37
CA ILE A 42 4.67 14.85 2.82
C ILE A 42 5.68 13.76 3.22
N LEU A 43 5.57 12.59 2.61
CA LEU A 43 6.47 11.48 2.89
C LEU A 43 7.91 11.76 2.44
N ALA A 44 8.10 12.54 1.37
CA ALA A 44 9.42 12.99 0.93
C ALA A 44 10.07 13.94 1.96
N ASP A 45 9.30 14.87 2.53
CA ASP A 45 9.81 15.73 3.60
C ASP A 45 10.24 14.89 4.82
N ILE A 46 9.45 13.89 5.19
CA ILE A 46 9.80 12.96 6.28
C ILE A 46 11.09 12.21 5.93
N ALA A 47 11.19 11.65 4.73
CA ALA A 47 12.35 10.90 4.28
C ALA A 47 13.62 11.77 4.28
N ASN A 48 13.51 13.02 3.84
CA ASN A 48 14.64 13.94 3.81
C ASN A 48 15.02 14.46 5.20
N GLN A 49 14.04 15.01 5.95
CA GLN A 49 14.33 15.72 7.20
C GLN A 49 14.66 14.78 8.37
N PHE A 50 14.03 13.61 8.44
CA PHE A 50 14.16 12.71 9.59
C PHE A 50 14.97 11.43 9.30
N TRP A 51 15.08 11.05 8.03
CA TRP A 51 15.83 9.87 7.62
C TRP A 51 17.05 10.18 6.76
N HIS A 52 17.30 11.50 6.54
CA HIS A 52 18.47 12.03 5.84
C HIS A 52 18.68 11.43 4.44
N ILE A 53 17.56 11.10 3.76
CA ILE A 53 17.63 10.70 2.35
C ILE A 53 17.83 11.97 1.52
N PRO A 54 18.88 12.06 0.71
CA PRO A 54 19.16 13.25 -0.11
C PRO A 54 17.99 13.56 -1.06
N ALA A 55 17.59 14.81 -1.16
CA ALA A 55 16.44 15.22 -1.98
C ALA A 55 16.59 14.83 -3.47
N GLU A 56 17.81 14.89 -4.00
CA GLU A 56 18.13 14.48 -5.38
C GLU A 56 18.00 12.97 -5.63
N LYS A 57 17.87 12.16 -4.57
CA LYS A 57 17.59 10.73 -4.64
C LYS A 57 16.11 10.39 -4.43
N ILE A 58 15.26 11.39 -4.19
CA ILE A 58 13.82 11.20 -4.01
C ILE A 58 13.11 11.59 -5.31
N TRP A 59 12.46 10.61 -5.92
CA TRP A 59 11.58 10.81 -7.07
C TRP A 59 10.15 10.88 -6.60
N LEU A 60 9.42 11.90 -7.03
CA LEU A 60 8.04 12.12 -6.60
C LEU A 60 7.04 11.83 -7.71
N GLU A 61 6.04 11.04 -7.37
CA GLU A 61 4.80 10.92 -8.11
C GLU A 61 3.66 11.42 -7.20
N ASP A 62 3.12 12.58 -7.47
CA ASP A 62 2.19 13.31 -6.61
C ASP A 62 0.81 13.58 -7.24
N ARG A 63 0.51 12.94 -8.38
CA ARG A 63 -0.72 13.17 -9.15
C ARG A 63 -1.75 12.05 -9.02
N SER A 64 -1.33 10.85 -8.63
CA SER A 64 -2.19 9.70 -8.50
C SER A 64 -3.25 9.87 -7.41
N THR A 65 -4.43 9.33 -7.64
CA THR A 65 -5.56 9.37 -6.71
C THR A 65 -5.97 7.98 -6.20
N ASN A 66 -5.34 6.93 -6.73
CA ASN A 66 -5.61 5.54 -6.40
C ASN A 66 -4.40 4.64 -6.71
N CYS A 67 -4.41 3.40 -6.18
CA CYS A 67 -3.28 2.47 -6.31
C CYS A 67 -2.95 2.07 -7.76
N GLY A 68 -3.92 2.02 -8.66
CA GLY A 68 -3.68 1.74 -10.08
C GLY A 68 -2.93 2.89 -10.75
N GLU A 69 -3.29 4.13 -10.43
CA GLU A 69 -2.56 5.31 -10.88
C GLU A 69 -1.18 5.41 -10.25
N ASN A 70 -1.03 5.06 -8.96
CA ASN A 70 0.30 4.97 -8.34
C ASN A 70 1.22 4.08 -9.16
N ALA A 71 0.78 2.87 -9.52
CA ALA A 71 1.58 1.96 -10.33
C ALA A 71 1.88 2.53 -11.73
N ARG A 72 0.86 3.05 -12.43
CA ARG A 72 0.99 3.59 -13.79
C ARG A 72 1.93 4.78 -13.87
N PHE A 73 1.77 5.76 -12.97
CA PHE A 73 2.58 6.97 -12.98
C PHE A 73 3.99 6.73 -12.45
N SER A 74 4.16 5.85 -11.47
CA SER A 74 5.49 5.40 -11.03
C SER A 74 6.26 4.71 -12.15
N CYS A 75 5.62 3.80 -12.90
CA CYS A 75 6.25 3.17 -14.07
C CYS A 75 6.61 4.19 -15.14
N ALA A 76 5.77 5.22 -15.37
CA ALA A 76 6.09 6.28 -16.31
C ALA A 76 7.32 7.10 -15.87
N LEU A 77 7.44 7.42 -14.59
CA LEU A 77 8.62 8.09 -14.04
C LEU A 77 9.90 7.23 -14.20
N ILE A 78 9.82 5.94 -13.91
CA ILE A 78 10.95 5.02 -14.07
C ILE A 78 11.41 4.96 -15.51
N ARG A 79 10.48 4.90 -16.49
CA ARG A 79 10.82 4.92 -17.92
C ARG A 79 11.46 6.25 -18.38
N GLN A 80 11.09 7.37 -17.77
CA GLN A 80 11.66 8.67 -18.06
C GLN A 80 13.03 8.88 -17.40
N ALA A 81 13.35 8.10 -16.39
CA ALA A 81 14.64 8.19 -15.72
C ALA A 81 15.76 7.79 -16.69
N LYS A 82 16.90 8.49 -16.59
CA LYS A 82 18.10 8.14 -17.35
C LYS A 82 18.86 6.96 -16.74
N GLU A 83 18.42 6.46 -15.60
CA GLU A 83 19.01 5.35 -14.88
C GLU A 83 18.40 4.04 -15.35
N ASN A 84 19.23 3.01 -15.58
CA ASN A 84 18.76 1.68 -15.90
C ASN A 84 18.33 0.95 -14.60
N ILE A 85 17.04 0.85 -14.37
CA ILE A 85 16.46 0.21 -13.19
C ILE A 85 16.08 -1.24 -13.53
N ASN A 86 16.95 -2.20 -13.25
CA ASN A 86 16.69 -3.63 -13.51
C ASN A 86 15.85 -4.31 -12.43
N THR A 87 15.81 -3.76 -11.23
CA THR A 87 15.05 -4.32 -10.10
C THR A 87 14.50 -3.18 -9.26
N ALA A 88 13.24 -3.28 -8.88
CA ALA A 88 12.59 -2.34 -7.99
C ALA A 88 11.87 -3.07 -6.85
N ILE A 89 12.00 -2.56 -5.63
CA ILE A 89 11.27 -3.04 -4.46
C ILE A 89 10.04 -2.17 -4.28
N VAL A 90 8.87 -2.80 -4.31
CA VAL A 90 7.59 -2.15 -4.03
C VAL A 90 7.25 -2.35 -2.57
N VAL A 91 7.12 -1.24 -1.84
CA VAL A 91 6.76 -1.20 -0.43
C VAL A 91 5.40 -0.54 -0.29
N GLN A 92 4.48 -1.19 0.40
CA GLN A 92 3.13 -0.69 0.68
C GLN A 92 2.66 -1.22 2.03
N ASP A 93 1.58 -0.64 2.57
CA ASP A 93 0.84 -1.20 3.70
C ASP A 93 0.62 -2.71 3.52
N PRO A 94 0.94 -3.55 4.52
CA PRO A 94 0.82 -5.01 4.41
C PRO A 94 -0.54 -5.49 3.89
N THR A 95 -1.62 -4.81 4.26
CA THR A 95 -2.99 -5.18 3.81
C THR A 95 -3.17 -4.98 2.31
N MET A 96 -2.49 -4.00 1.72
CA MET A 96 -2.62 -3.63 0.30
C MET A 96 -1.46 -4.14 -0.56
N GLN A 97 -0.37 -4.64 0.04
CA GLN A 97 0.87 -5.00 -0.66
C GLN A 97 0.64 -5.98 -1.81
N ARG A 98 -0.22 -7.00 -1.61
CA ARG A 98 -0.52 -8.02 -2.62
C ARG A 98 -1.16 -7.42 -3.87
N ARG A 99 -2.12 -6.52 -3.69
CA ARG A 99 -2.80 -5.83 -4.78
C ARG A 99 -1.88 -4.82 -5.47
N THR A 100 -1.09 -4.10 -4.70
CA THR A 100 -0.16 -3.11 -5.24
C THR A 100 0.87 -3.75 -6.16
N ILE A 101 1.54 -4.83 -5.73
CA ILE A 101 2.51 -5.52 -6.60
C ILE A 101 1.84 -6.11 -7.86
N ALA A 102 0.60 -6.60 -7.75
CA ALA A 102 -0.15 -7.11 -8.88
C ALA A 102 -0.53 -6.01 -9.89
N ALA A 103 -0.79 -4.78 -9.41
CA ALA A 103 -1.01 -3.61 -10.27
C ALA A 103 0.27 -3.20 -11.01
N PHE A 104 1.43 -3.15 -10.35
CA PHE A 104 2.70 -2.88 -11.04
C PHE A 104 2.99 -3.89 -12.13
N ARG A 105 2.79 -5.18 -11.85
CA ARG A 105 2.97 -6.25 -12.83
C ARG A 105 1.97 -6.14 -13.99
N ARG A 106 0.73 -5.70 -13.74
CA ARG A 106 -0.27 -5.47 -14.80
C ARG A 106 0.14 -4.33 -15.73
N VAL A 107 0.61 -3.23 -15.17
CA VAL A 107 1.06 -2.05 -15.94
C VAL A 107 2.26 -2.37 -16.83
N THR A 108 3.07 -3.34 -16.45
CA THR A 108 4.31 -3.70 -17.15
C THR A 108 4.26 -5.08 -17.77
N ASN A 109 3.08 -5.68 -17.92
CA ASN A 109 2.94 -7.07 -18.40
C ASN A 109 3.56 -7.31 -19.79
N ASP A 110 3.46 -6.33 -20.67
CA ASP A 110 3.94 -6.41 -22.04
C ASP A 110 5.24 -5.59 -22.27
N ASP A 111 5.89 -5.14 -21.18
CA ASP A 111 7.09 -4.31 -21.22
C ASP A 111 8.33 -5.14 -20.90
N THR A 112 9.10 -5.45 -21.93
CA THR A 112 10.35 -6.26 -21.83
C THR A 112 11.46 -5.54 -21.05
N ASP A 113 11.40 -4.21 -20.97
CA ASP A 113 12.39 -3.39 -20.29
C ASP A 113 11.97 -3.03 -18.86
N ALA A 114 10.84 -3.57 -18.40
CA ALA A 114 10.35 -3.33 -17.05
C ALA A 114 11.28 -3.91 -15.99
N PRO A 115 11.43 -3.24 -14.86
CA PRO A 115 12.16 -3.79 -13.72
C PRO A 115 11.56 -5.11 -13.23
N ARG A 116 12.40 -5.98 -12.69
CA ARG A 116 11.92 -7.08 -11.86
C ARG A 116 11.31 -6.52 -10.58
N TRP A 117 10.02 -6.68 -10.41
CA TRP A 117 9.29 -6.20 -9.24
C TRP A 117 9.44 -7.17 -8.05
N LEU A 118 9.99 -6.68 -6.95
CA LEU A 118 10.06 -7.38 -5.68
C LEU A 118 9.02 -6.79 -4.72
N SER A 119 8.30 -7.67 -4.03
CA SER A 119 7.28 -7.29 -3.04
C SER A 119 7.88 -7.28 -1.64
N PHE A 120 7.73 -6.18 -0.92
CA PHE A 120 8.20 -6.09 0.46
C PHE A 120 7.20 -5.26 1.32
N PRO A 121 6.39 -5.91 2.16
CA PRO A 121 5.39 -5.21 2.99
C PRO A 121 5.99 -4.50 4.21
N GLY A 122 7.30 -4.53 4.41
CA GLY A 122 7.96 -4.03 5.60
C GLY A 122 7.91 -5.04 6.76
N PHE A 123 6.74 -5.53 7.09
CA PHE A 123 6.49 -6.58 8.09
C PHE A 123 5.22 -7.35 7.74
N VAL A 124 4.99 -8.47 8.42
CA VAL A 124 3.75 -9.26 8.31
C VAL A 124 3.02 -9.20 9.65
N PRO A 125 1.82 -8.59 9.72
CA PRO A 125 1.07 -8.49 10.97
C PRO A 125 0.68 -9.88 11.50
N VAL A 126 0.84 -10.09 12.80
CA VAL A 126 0.45 -11.33 13.49
C VAL A 126 -0.57 -11.00 14.56
N LEU A 127 -1.77 -11.56 14.46
CA LEU A 127 -2.79 -11.48 15.50
C LEU A 127 -2.66 -12.65 16.48
N ARG A 128 -2.89 -12.37 17.76
CA ARG A 128 -3.02 -13.38 18.81
C ARG A 128 -4.30 -13.15 19.57
N HIS A 129 -5.04 -14.24 19.79
CA HIS A 129 -6.19 -14.22 20.68
C HIS A 129 -5.73 -14.61 22.09
N LEU A 130 -6.05 -13.77 23.06
CA LEU A 130 -5.74 -13.93 24.47
C LEU A 130 -7.05 -13.87 25.28
N ASN A 131 -6.98 -14.22 26.57
CA ASN A 131 -8.18 -14.26 27.43
C ASN A 131 -8.90 -12.89 27.51
N ASP A 132 -8.19 -11.79 27.28
CA ASP A 132 -8.67 -10.40 27.34
C ASP A 132 -8.95 -9.80 25.95
N GLY A 133 -8.90 -10.60 24.87
CA GLY A 133 -9.21 -10.16 23.52
C GLY A 133 -8.14 -10.47 22.48
N THR A 134 -8.34 -9.97 21.28
CA THR A 134 -7.42 -10.13 20.15
C THR A 134 -6.53 -8.90 20.02
N ARG A 135 -5.23 -9.11 19.87
CA ARG A 135 -4.25 -8.03 19.68
C ARG A 135 -3.13 -8.42 18.72
N PHE A 136 -2.41 -7.43 18.22
CA PHE A 136 -1.19 -7.67 17.46
C PHE A 136 -0.06 -8.15 18.36
N ALA A 137 0.72 -9.10 17.86
CA ALA A 137 1.89 -9.65 18.54
C ALA A 137 3.19 -8.95 18.15
N ASN A 138 3.23 -8.29 16.97
CA ASN A 138 4.45 -7.79 16.36
C ASN A 138 4.27 -6.44 15.63
N VAL A 139 3.26 -5.69 15.99
CA VAL A 139 2.98 -4.35 15.44
C VAL A 139 3.13 -3.34 16.56
N GLU A 140 3.80 -2.23 16.28
CA GLU A 140 3.88 -1.10 17.21
C GLU A 140 2.50 -0.49 17.44
N GLU A 141 2.26 0.02 18.64
CA GLU A 141 1.02 0.69 18.97
C GLU A 141 0.75 1.88 18.02
N GLY A 142 -0.51 2.02 17.61
CA GLY A 142 -0.97 3.15 16.81
C GLY A 142 -0.92 2.96 15.30
N ILE A 143 -0.49 1.81 14.77
CA ILE A 143 -0.57 1.54 13.32
C ILE A 143 -2.01 1.25 12.92
N TRP A 144 -2.66 0.21 13.48
CA TRP A 144 -4.09 -0.08 13.31
C TRP A 144 -4.69 -0.54 14.63
N THR A 145 -6.00 -0.32 14.80
CA THR A 145 -6.79 -1.19 15.68
C THR A 145 -7.03 -2.53 14.99
N VAL A 146 -7.37 -3.57 15.75
CA VAL A 146 -7.67 -4.90 15.19
C VAL A 146 -8.86 -4.82 14.24
N GLU A 147 -9.90 -4.09 14.61
CA GLU A 147 -11.09 -3.88 13.79
C GLU A 147 -10.73 -3.20 12.45
N ARG A 148 -9.92 -2.15 12.50
CA ARG A 148 -9.48 -1.45 11.28
C ARG A 148 -8.69 -2.37 10.36
N TYR A 149 -7.79 -3.17 10.91
CA TYR A 149 -7.01 -4.15 10.15
C TYR A 149 -7.90 -5.19 9.48
N LEU A 150 -8.85 -5.77 10.22
CA LEU A 150 -9.81 -6.73 9.69
C LEU A 150 -10.69 -6.11 8.61
N SER A 151 -11.15 -4.86 8.78
CA SER A 151 -11.89 -4.11 7.77
C SER A 151 -11.09 -3.96 6.47
N LEU A 152 -9.82 -3.60 6.57
CA LEU A 152 -8.94 -3.46 5.40
C LEU A 152 -8.79 -4.80 4.65
N ILE A 153 -8.51 -5.90 5.36
CA ILE A 153 -8.39 -7.23 4.76
C ILE A 153 -9.72 -7.67 4.14
N ALA A 154 -10.82 -7.49 4.85
CA ALA A 154 -12.16 -7.84 4.37
C ALA A 154 -12.48 -7.12 3.04
N GLY A 155 -12.05 -5.88 2.89
CA GLY A 155 -12.22 -5.11 1.66
C GLY A 155 -11.21 -5.43 0.55
N GLU A 156 -10.02 -5.91 0.88
CA GLU A 156 -8.99 -6.19 -0.13
C GLU A 156 -9.19 -7.54 -0.84
N LEU A 157 -9.67 -8.57 -0.14
CA LEU A 157 -9.83 -9.89 -0.75
C LEU A 157 -10.76 -9.88 -1.99
N PRO A 158 -11.96 -9.27 -1.95
CA PRO A 158 -12.81 -9.15 -3.14
C PRO A 158 -12.12 -8.44 -4.32
N ARG A 159 -11.26 -7.45 -4.03
CA ARG A 159 -10.51 -6.74 -5.06
C ARG A 159 -9.44 -7.62 -5.74
N LEU A 160 -8.91 -8.61 -5.02
CA LEU A 160 -7.91 -9.52 -5.58
C LEU A 160 -8.50 -10.59 -6.50
N ARG A 161 -9.83 -10.80 -6.47
CA ARG A 161 -10.49 -11.83 -7.29
C ARG A 161 -10.35 -11.56 -8.78
N ASP A 162 -10.29 -12.65 -9.50
CA ASP A 162 -10.32 -12.68 -10.97
C ASP A 162 -11.69 -13.15 -11.44
N ASP A 163 -12.72 -12.34 -11.17
CA ASP A 163 -14.11 -12.51 -11.55
C ASP A 163 -14.72 -11.14 -11.93
N GLU A 164 -15.98 -11.12 -12.36
CA GLU A 164 -16.68 -9.92 -12.83
C GLU A 164 -16.65 -8.74 -11.84
N THR A 165 -16.54 -9.01 -10.55
CA THR A 165 -16.57 -8.00 -9.48
C THR A 165 -15.17 -7.56 -9.04
N GLY A 166 -14.17 -8.42 -9.26
CA GLY A 166 -12.79 -8.23 -8.86
C GLY A 166 -11.98 -7.32 -9.78
N TYR A 167 -10.70 -7.20 -9.45
CA TYR A 167 -9.77 -6.35 -10.20
C TYR A 167 -8.88 -7.15 -11.16
N GLY A 168 -8.98 -8.48 -11.15
CA GLY A 168 -8.26 -9.36 -12.06
C GLY A 168 -8.66 -9.20 -13.54
N PRO A 169 -7.99 -9.92 -14.46
CA PRO A 169 -8.20 -9.81 -15.91
C PRO A 169 -9.64 -10.09 -16.37
N ARG A 170 -10.39 -10.95 -15.68
CA ARG A 170 -11.80 -11.26 -16.00
C ARG A 170 -12.80 -10.26 -15.42
N GLY A 171 -12.31 -9.30 -14.60
CA GLY A 171 -13.13 -8.25 -14.03
C GLY A 171 -12.72 -6.88 -14.56
N LYS A 172 -12.18 -6.03 -13.67
CA LYS A 172 -11.80 -4.64 -14.02
C LYS A 172 -10.45 -4.52 -14.73
N ASP A 173 -9.69 -5.59 -14.81
CA ASP A 173 -8.36 -5.66 -15.44
C ASP A 173 -7.35 -4.61 -14.89
N PHE A 174 -7.42 -4.33 -13.58
CA PHE A 174 -6.51 -3.39 -12.92
C PHE A 174 -5.25 -4.05 -12.39
N ILE A 175 -5.28 -5.38 -12.22
CA ILE A 175 -4.19 -6.19 -11.69
C ILE A 175 -4.02 -7.45 -12.54
N ILE A 176 -2.83 -8.08 -12.51
CA ILE A 176 -2.68 -9.43 -13.04
C ILE A 176 -3.51 -10.42 -12.22
N HIS A 177 -3.71 -11.62 -12.76
CA HIS A 177 -4.31 -12.71 -11.99
C HIS A 177 -3.54 -12.94 -10.68
N VAL A 178 -4.28 -13.11 -9.59
CA VAL A 178 -3.76 -13.40 -8.26
C VAL A 178 -4.42 -14.67 -7.75
N ASP A 179 -3.61 -15.71 -7.51
CA ASP A 179 -4.10 -16.93 -6.86
C ASP A 179 -4.50 -16.63 -5.41
N ILE A 180 -5.74 -16.95 -5.08
CA ILE A 180 -6.25 -16.88 -3.70
C ILE A 180 -6.42 -18.32 -3.22
N PRO A 181 -5.63 -18.78 -2.22
CA PRO A 181 -5.78 -20.10 -1.64
C PRO A 181 -7.17 -20.32 -1.04
N ARG A 182 -7.70 -21.53 -1.14
CA ARG A 182 -9.05 -21.87 -0.64
C ARG A 182 -9.24 -21.63 0.85
N ASP A 183 -8.22 -21.88 1.65
CA ASP A 183 -8.24 -21.61 3.09
C ASP A 183 -8.37 -20.11 3.40
N ILE A 184 -7.76 -19.25 2.60
CA ILE A 184 -7.91 -17.78 2.70
C ILE A 184 -9.34 -17.34 2.32
N GLU A 185 -9.88 -17.89 1.22
CA GLU A 185 -11.26 -17.60 0.81
C GLU A 185 -12.26 -18.08 1.89
N ASN A 186 -12.08 -19.28 2.45
CA ASN A 186 -12.91 -19.80 3.53
C ASN A 186 -12.81 -18.93 4.79
N ALA A 187 -11.60 -18.52 5.19
CA ALA A 187 -11.40 -17.64 6.33
C ALA A 187 -12.11 -16.30 6.13
N TRP A 188 -12.04 -15.74 4.94
CA TRP A 188 -12.76 -14.50 4.59
C TRP A 188 -14.29 -14.67 4.71
N GLN A 189 -14.85 -15.79 4.22
CA GLN A 189 -16.28 -16.10 4.36
C GLN A 189 -16.71 -16.17 5.82
N VAL A 190 -15.90 -16.79 6.69
CA VAL A 190 -16.15 -16.85 8.13
C VAL A 190 -16.19 -15.43 8.73
N LEU A 191 -15.21 -14.58 8.39
CA LEU A 191 -15.19 -13.19 8.84
C LEU A 191 -16.41 -12.40 8.37
N GLN A 192 -16.88 -12.63 7.14
CA GLN A 192 -18.07 -11.98 6.60
C GLN A 192 -19.36 -12.46 7.24
N ALA A 193 -19.42 -13.71 7.71
CA ALA A 193 -20.60 -14.27 8.40
C ALA A 193 -20.72 -13.80 9.85
N ASP A 194 -19.63 -13.32 10.46
CA ASP A 194 -19.65 -12.84 11.85
C ASP A 194 -20.33 -11.48 11.95
N THR A 195 -21.55 -11.48 12.53
CA THR A 195 -22.40 -10.29 12.68
C THR A 195 -21.80 -9.27 13.64
N THR A 196 -21.02 -9.70 14.63
CA THR A 196 -20.35 -8.82 15.60
C THR A 196 -19.24 -8.04 14.92
N LEU A 197 -18.42 -8.72 14.12
CA LEU A 197 -17.40 -8.07 13.29
C LEU A 197 -18.02 -7.16 12.24
N ARG A 198 -19.11 -7.56 11.57
CA ARG A 198 -19.79 -6.71 10.59
C ARG A 198 -20.28 -5.40 11.19
N SER A 199 -20.84 -5.41 12.38
CA SER A 199 -21.29 -4.19 13.06
C SER A 199 -20.14 -3.27 13.47
N ALA A 200 -18.94 -3.83 13.68
CA ALA A 200 -17.73 -3.08 14.00
C ALA A 200 -16.99 -2.58 12.73
N LEU A 201 -17.27 -3.16 11.57
CA LEU A 201 -16.60 -2.88 10.28
C LEU A 201 -17.40 -1.90 9.38
N GLY A 202 -18.68 -1.68 9.68
CA GLY A 202 -19.58 -0.74 8.96
C GLY A 202 -19.39 0.66 9.38
#